data_9569443361f3d5eff7e4673768b3cccf
#
_entry.id   9569443361f3d5eff7e4673768b3cccf
#
_cell.length_a   1.000
_cell.length_b   1.000
_cell.length_c   1.000
_cell.angle_alpha   90.00
_cell.angle_beta   90.00
_cell.angle_gamma   90.00
#
_symmetry.space_group_name_H-M   'P 1'
#
loop_
_entity.id
_entity.type
_entity.pdbx_description
1 polymer ?
#
loop_
_entity_poly.entity_id
_entity_poly.type
_entity_poly.pdbx_seq_one_letter_code
_entity_poly.pdbx_strand_id
1 'polypeptide(L)'
;PVPAGLADPYGLCLYASRGGEFFVFANDSGTGQFRQWRIRDDGGDIRASRVRAFRVGSQAEGCVADDETGALYVAEEDVALWRYFADPGAGNARRAIDRVGGASGLTADLEGVSLWQGRDGRGYIVQSNQGANRYAVYRREGANAYVGSFELVDDAQTGVDGTSDTDGLAVTSRPLGARHPDGLLVVQDGTNLPAGQ
;
A
#
# COMPACT_ATOMS: atom_id res chain seq x y z
N PRO A 1 -9.16 -21.59 11.30
CA PRO A 1 -9.46 -20.18 11.00
C PRO A 1 -9.07 -19.30 12.19
N VAL A 2 -8.46 -18.16 11.92
CA VAL A 2 -8.16 -17.17 12.94
C VAL A 2 -9.24 -16.08 12.87
N PRO A 3 -10.00 -15.84 13.96
CA PRO A 3 -10.98 -14.78 13.95
C PRO A 3 -10.30 -13.43 13.80
N ALA A 4 -10.52 -12.73 12.71
CA ALA A 4 -9.96 -11.39 12.49
C ALA A 4 -10.50 -10.41 13.55
N GLY A 5 -11.74 -10.61 14.00
CA GLY A 5 -12.43 -9.72 14.93
C GLY A 5 -12.67 -8.32 14.37
N LEU A 6 -12.55 -8.17 13.05
CA LEU A 6 -12.97 -7.03 12.26
C LEU A 6 -14.41 -7.29 11.80
N ALA A 7 -15.23 -6.26 11.74
CA ALA A 7 -16.62 -6.40 11.31
C ALA A 7 -16.69 -6.54 9.79
N ASP A 8 -15.87 -5.77 9.09
CA ASP A 8 -15.80 -5.73 7.64
C ASP A 8 -14.33 -5.62 7.21
N PRO A 9 -13.61 -6.77 7.09
CA PRO A 9 -12.20 -6.76 6.65
C PRO A 9 -12.06 -6.19 5.25
N TYR A 10 -11.14 -5.25 5.05
CA TYR A 10 -11.01 -4.47 3.83
C TYR A 10 -9.60 -4.60 3.23
N GLY A 11 -8.63 -3.87 3.76
CA GLY A 11 -7.25 -3.94 3.29
C GLY A 11 -6.39 -4.94 4.07
N LEU A 12 -5.33 -5.42 3.43
CA LEU A 12 -4.39 -6.37 4.02
C LEU A 12 -2.97 -6.14 3.51
N CYS A 13 -1.99 -6.20 4.41
CA CYS A 13 -0.57 -6.24 4.02
C CYS A 13 0.26 -7.13 4.95
N LEU A 14 1.40 -7.56 4.42
CA LEU A 14 2.35 -8.44 5.10
C LEU A 14 3.59 -7.67 5.56
N TYR A 15 4.21 -8.12 6.62
CA TYR A 15 5.49 -7.63 7.12
C TYR A 15 6.38 -8.78 7.56
N ALA A 16 7.58 -8.84 7.02
CA ALA A 16 8.64 -9.70 7.51
C ALA A 16 9.66 -8.85 8.30
N SER A 17 9.75 -9.05 9.60
CA SER A 17 10.70 -8.30 10.42
C SER A 17 12.14 -8.73 10.16
N ARG A 18 13.09 -7.86 10.48
CA ARG A 18 14.52 -8.20 10.43
C ARG A 18 14.90 -9.36 11.36
N GLY A 19 14.09 -9.64 12.38
CA GLY A 19 14.22 -10.79 13.28
C GLY A 19 13.69 -12.11 12.70
N GLY A 20 13.17 -12.10 11.47
CA GLY A 20 12.62 -13.29 10.81
C GLY A 20 11.21 -13.65 11.27
N GLU A 21 10.51 -12.75 11.95
CA GLU A 21 9.11 -12.94 12.31
C GLU A 21 8.19 -12.41 11.21
N PHE A 22 7.07 -13.08 10.98
CA PHE A 22 6.08 -12.71 9.98
C PHE A 22 4.82 -12.15 10.62
N PHE A 23 4.29 -11.09 10.03
CA PHE A 23 3.09 -10.42 10.50
C PHE A 23 2.13 -10.14 9.34
N VAL A 24 0.84 -10.09 9.69
CA VAL A 24 -0.23 -9.59 8.84
C VAL A 24 -0.86 -8.38 9.51
N PHE A 25 -1.07 -7.34 8.74
CA PHE A 25 -1.98 -6.27 9.08
C PHE A 25 -3.27 -6.46 8.30
N ALA A 26 -4.41 -6.21 8.93
CA ALA A 26 -5.68 -6.06 8.27
C ALA A 26 -6.46 -4.94 8.93
N ASN A 27 -7.26 -4.25 8.14
CA ASN A 27 -8.11 -3.16 8.60
C ASN A 27 -9.59 -3.48 8.40
N ASP A 28 -10.40 -2.61 8.98
CA ASP A 28 -11.86 -2.63 8.91
C ASP A 28 -12.31 -1.42 8.08
N SER A 29 -13.20 -1.61 7.10
CA SER A 29 -13.56 -0.59 6.12
C SER A 29 -14.09 0.69 6.77
N GLY A 30 -15.13 0.64 7.53
CA GLY A 30 -15.82 1.85 8.04
C GLY A 30 -15.18 2.50 9.27
N THR A 31 -14.22 1.85 9.95
CA THR A 31 -13.77 2.29 11.28
C THR A 31 -12.30 2.74 11.34
N GLY A 32 -11.52 2.47 10.30
CA GLY A 32 -10.07 2.69 10.30
C GLY A 32 -9.34 1.87 11.38
N GLN A 33 -9.94 0.81 11.88
CA GLN A 33 -9.32 -0.07 12.86
C GLN A 33 -8.34 -1.01 12.16
N PHE A 34 -7.09 -0.98 12.58
CA PHE A 34 -6.05 -1.92 12.17
C PHE A 34 -5.79 -2.95 13.26
N ARG A 35 -5.53 -4.18 12.85
CA ARG A 35 -5.04 -5.26 13.70
C ARG A 35 -3.81 -5.89 13.07
N GLN A 36 -2.85 -6.25 13.91
CA GLN A 36 -1.63 -6.93 13.52
C GLN A 36 -1.55 -8.28 14.20
N TRP A 37 -1.32 -9.33 13.42
CA TRP A 37 -1.11 -10.70 13.92
C TRP A 37 0.29 -11.15 13.58
N ARG A 38 0.92 -11.83 14.53
CA ARG A 38 2.10 -12.64 14.26
C ARG A 38 1.64 -13.95 13.67
N ILE A 39 2.27 -14.35 12.57
CA ILE A 39 2.04 -15.64 11.90
C ILE A 39 3.20 -16.55 12.20
N ARG A 40 2.91 -17.82 12.48
CA ARG A 40 3.90 -18.89 12.70
C ARG A 40 3.45 -20.16 12.01
N ASP A 41 4.43 -20.91 11.52
CA ASP A 41 4.25 -22.32 11.16
C ASP A 41 4.36 -23.16 12.43
N ASP A 42 3.38 -24.02 12.66
CA ASP A 42 3.30 -24.95 13.78
C ASP A 42 3.10 -26.36 13.19
N GLY A 43 4.18 -26.94 12.67
CA GLY A 43 4.17 -28.27 12.09
C GLY A 43 3.33 -28.42 10.82
N GLY A 44 3.27 -27.36 9.98
CA GLY A 44 2.47 -27.29 8.77
C GLY A 44 1.12 -26.59 8.94
N ASP A 45 0.72 -26.31 10.16
CA ASP A 45 -0.45 -25.49 10.48
C ASP A 45 -0.05 -24.02 10.65
N ILE A 46 -0.75 -23.13 9.99
CA ILE A 46 -0.56 -21.69 10.19
C ILE A 46 -1.31 -21.25 11.45
N ARG A 47 -0.56 -20.73 12.42
CA ARG A 47 -1.07 -20.10 13.64
C ARG A 47 -0.90 -18.60 13.59
N ALA A 48 -1.92 -17.88 14.04
CA ALA A 48 -1.85 -16.44 14.16
C ALA A 48 -2.24 -16.00 15.58
N SER A 49 -1.50 -15.03 16.12
CA SER A 49 -1.77 -14.40 17.41
C SER A 49 -1.78 -12.89 17.25
N ARG A 50 -2.84 -12.22 17.72
CA ARG A 50 -2.91 -10.76 17.66
C ARG A 50 -1.88 -10.15 18.60
N VAL A 51 -1.04 -9.28 18.05
CA VAL A 51 0.06 -8.64 18.78
C VAL A 51 -0.13 -7.13 18.95
N ARG A 52 -0.97 -6.50 18.09
CA ARG A 52 -1.22 -5.06 18.16
C ARG A 52 -2.60 -4.72 17.59
N ALA A 53 -3.19 -3.63 18.05
CA ALA A 53 -4.36 -2.99 17.46
C ALA A 53 -4.19 -1.46 17.58
N PHE A 54 -4.60 -0.73 16.54
CA PHE A 54 -4.60 0.73 16.52
C PHE A 54 -5.69 1.25 15.58
N ARG A 55 -5.94 2.55 15.61
CA ARG A 55 -6.84 3.22 14.68
C ARG A 55 -6.10 4.26 13.88
N VAL A 56 -6.47 4.38 12.61
CA VAL A 56 -6.02 5.46 11.74
C VAL A 56 -6.85 6.72 12.02
N GLY A 57 -8.12 6.67 11.90
CA GLY A 57 -9.01 7.80 12.19
C GLY A 57 -10.34 7.62 11.50
N SER A 58 -10.28 7.35 10.22
CA SER A 58 -11.41 7.06 9.33
C SER A 58 -11.09 5.85 8.46
N GLN A 59 -11.86 5.65 7.42
CA GLN A 59 -11.68 4.57 6.45
C GLN A 59 -10.26 4.60 5.88
N ALA A 60 -9.66 3.43 5.74
CA ALA A 60 -8.34 3.25 5.16
C ALA A 60 -8.32 1.90 4.44
N GLU A 61 -7.78 1.86 3.25
CA GLU A 61 -7.70 0.64 2.47
C GLU A 61 -6.27 0.18 2.30
N GLY A 62 -5.49 0.91 1.53
CA GLY A 62 -4.14 0.50 1.16
C GLY A 62 -3.18 0.48 2.33
N CYS A 63 -2.42 -0.60 2.47
CA CYS A 63 -1.23 -0.60 3.29
C CYS A 63 -0.10 -1.40 2.66
N VAL A 64 1.14 -1.02 2.99
CA VAL A 64 2.35 -1.77 2.65
C VAL A 64 3.40 -1.61 3.74
N ALA A 65 4.03 -2.71 4.13
CA ALA A 65 5.16 -2.66 5.03
C ALA A 65 6.48 -2.76 4.27
N ASP A 66 7.46 -2.07 4.78
CA ASP A 66 8.83 -2.09 4.29
C ASP A 66 9.68 -2.97 5.23
N ASP A 67 9.94 -4.18 4.79
CA ASP A 67 10.66 -5.19 5.56
C ASP A 67 12.10 -4.76 5.90
N GLU A 68 12.71 -3.94 5.04
CA GLU A 68 14.07 -3.47 5.23
C GLU A 68 14.17 -2.32 6.24
N THR A 69 13.19 -1.41 6.26
CA THR A 69 13.24 -0.23 7.14
C THR A 69 12.35 -0.35 8.36
N GLY A 70 11.43 -1.32 8.39
CA GLY A 70 10.42 -1.46 9.44
C GLY A 70 9.36 -0.37 9.40
N ALA A 71 9.15 0.30 8.26
CA ALA A 71 8.08 1.25 8.08
C ALA A 71 6.78 0.55 7.66
N LEU A 72 5.65 1.10 8.05
CA LEU A 72 4.32 0.72 7.58
C LEU A 72 3.66 1.97 7.01
N TYR A 73 3.28 1.90 5.75
CA TYR A 73 2.56 2.96 5.05
C TYR A 73 1.09 2.59 4.99
N VAL A 74 0.22 3.56 5.23
CA VAL A 74 -1.24 3.37 5.30
C VAL A 74 -1.92 4.54 4.61
N ALA A 75 -2.78 4.25 3.65
CA ALA A 75 -3.66 5.21 3.00
C ALA A 75 -4.95 5.35 3.82
N GLU A 76 -5.16 6.53 4.41
CA GLU A 76 -6.42 6.95 5.01
C GLU A 76 -7.14 7.78 3.95
N GLU A 77 -8.16 7.22 3.33
CA GLU A 77 -8.75 7.61 2.04
C GLU A 77 -8.93 9.13 1.85
N ASP A 78 -9.65 9.77 2.77
CA ASP A 78 -9.99 11.19 2.68
C ASP A 78 -8.99 12.11 3.39
N VAL A 79 -7.90 11.58 3.95
CA VAL A 79 -7.08 12.34 4.91
C VAL A 79 -5.62 12.42 4.52
N ALA A 80 -4.93 11.28 4.40
CA ALA A 80 -3.47 11.30 4.27
C ALA A 80 -2.86 9.92 3.93
N LEU A 81 -1.69 9.96 3.33
CA LEU A 81 -0.75 8.85 3.36
C LEU A 81 0.09 8.94 4.64
N TRP A 82 -0.03 7.93 5.51
CA TRP A 82 0.63 7.87 6.81
C TRP A 82 1.84 6.94 6.79
N ARG A 83 2.83 7.28 7.62
CA ARG A 83 3.93 6.37 7.98
C ARG A 83 3.89 6.05 9.46
N TYR A 84 3.82 4.77 9.77
CA TYR A 84 3.98 4.16 11.08
C TYR A 84 5.28 3.34 11.14
N PHE A 85 5.56 2.73 12.30
CA PHE A 85 6.48 1.61 12.41
C PHE A 85 5.70 0.29 12.38
N ALA A 86 6.27 -0.72 11.69
CA ALA A 86 5.63 -2.02 11.50
C ALA A 86 5.84 -2.98 12.69
N ASP A 87 6.90 -2.80 13.47
CA ASP A 87 7.16 -3.67 14.63
C ASP A 87 6.07 -3.51 15.71
N PRO A 88 5.55 -4.62 16.27
CA PRO A 88 4.46 -4.57 17.25
C PRO A 88 4.73 -3.71 18.46
N GLY A 89 5.98 -3.70 18.93
CA GLY A 89 6.42 -2.95 20.11
C GLY A 89 6.64 -1.45 19.88
N ALA A 90 6.56 -0.97 18.64
CA ALA A 90 6.89 0.42 18.31
C ALA A 90 5.80 1.45 18.68
N GLY A 91 4.68 1.00 19.26
CA GLY A 91 3.54 1.88 19.58
C GLY A 91 2.78 2.35 18.33
N ASN A 92 1.99 3.41 18.49
CA ASN A 92 1.06 3.88 17.45
C ASN A 92 1.42 5.28 16.93
N ALA A 93 2.64 5.76 17.20
CA ALA A 93 3.12 7.03 16.66
C ALA A 93 3.16 6.99 15.13
N ARG A 94 2.66 8.06 14.52
CA ARG A 94 2.62 8.20 13.06
C ARG A 94 3.02 9.60 12.63
N ARG A 95 3.43 9.74 11.38
CA ARG A 95 3.56 11.03 10.71
C ARG A 95 2.89 10.97 9.35
N ALA A 96 2.33 12.09 8.91
CA ALA A 96 1.88 12.22 7.54
C ALA A 96 3.10 12.28 6.60
N ILE A 97 3.04 11.51 5.52
CA ILE A 97 3.91 11.70 4.36
C ILE A 97 3.33 12.84 3.52
N ASP A 98 2.03 12.74 3.26
CA ASP A 98 1.28 13.73 2.50
C ASP A 98 -0.18 13.78 2.98
N ARG A 99 -0.88 14.85 2.64
CA ARG A 99 -2.27 15.07 3.02
C ARG A 99 -3.12 15.40 1.80
N VAL A 100 -4.35 14.94 1.82
CA VAL A 100 -5.38 15.38 0.88
C VAL A 100 -5.51 16.90 0.94
N GLY A 101 -5.58 17.53 -0.24
CA GLY A 101 -5.59 18.99 -0.37
C GLY A 101 -4.24 19.68 -0.15
N GLY A 102 -3.15 18.90 0.00
CA GLY A 102 -1.80 19.43 0.15
C GLY A 102 -1.18 19.93 -1.17
N ALA A 103 0.05 20.43 -1.07
CA ALA A 103 0.76 21.03 -2.20
C ALA A 103 1.13 20.06 -3.33
N SER A 104 1.15 18.76 -3.06
CA SER A 104 1.37 17.69 -4.06
C SER A 104 0.19 17.48 -5.00
N GLY A 105 -0.99 18.01 -4.67
CA GLY A 105 -2.22 17.77 -5.41
C GLY A 105 -2.88 16.42 -5.08
N LEU A 106 -2.54 15.83 -3.93
CA LEU A 106 -3.22 14.63 -3.45
C LEU A 106 -4.70 14.95 -3.20
N THR A 107 -5.60 14.16 -3.79
CA THR A 107 -7.06 14.32 -3.62
C THR A 107 -7.60 13.17 -2.77
N ALA A 108 -8.82 13.31 -2.30
CA ALA A 108 -9.54 12.23 -1.62
C ALA A 108 -9.66 11.00 -2.51
N ASP A 109 -9.92 9.92 -1.84
CA ASP A 109 -9.92 8.55 -2.31
C ASP A 109 -8.50 8.03 -2.56
N LEU A 110 -7.79 7.82 -1.44
CA LEU A 110 -6.46 7.21 -1.45
C LEU A 110 -6.60 5.70 -1.23
N GLU A 111 -6.24 4.94 -2.26
CA GLU A 111 -6.43 3.51 -2.30
C GLU A 111 -5.12 2.74 -2.12
N GLY A 112 -4.82 1.83 -3.01
CA GLY A 112 -3.63 0.98 -2.94
C GLY A 112 -2.32 1.74 -2.78
N VAL A 113 -1.40 1.18 -1.98
CA VAL A 113 -0.03 1.67 -1.82
C VAL A 113 0.95 0.53 -1.93
N SER A 114 2.04 0.73 -2.66
CA SER A 114 3.07 -0.28 -2.88
C SER A 114 4.48 0.32 -2.89
N LEU A 115 5.50 -0.56 -2.84
CA LEU A 115 6.91 -0.16 -2.73
C LEU A 115 7.74 -0.70 -3.89
N TRP A 116 8.36 0.18 -4.66
CA TRP A 116 9.47 -0.16 -5.52
C TRP A 116 10.77 -0.04 -4.71
N GLN A 117 11.41 -1.17 -4.44
CA GLN A 117 12.59 -1.25 -3.59
C GLN A 117 13.85 -1.22 -4.46
N GLY A 118 14.55 -0.09 -4.45
CA GLY A 118 15.88 0.06 -5.02
C GLY A 118 16.95 -0.47 -4.08
N ARG A 119 18.23 -0.23 -4.45
CA ARG A 119 19.38 -0.61 -3.63
C ARG A 119 19.57 0.36 -2.45
N ASP A 120 20.23 -0.11 -1.40
CA ASP A 120 20.71 0.70 -0.27
C ASP A 120 19.58 1.49 0.43
N GLY A 121 18.41 0.86 0.61
CA GLY A 121 17.25 1.47 1.26
C GLY A 121 16.56 2.58 0.46
N ARG A 122 17.00 2.81 -0.78
CA ARG A 122 16.38 3.76 -1.70
C ARG A 122 15.19 3.13 -2.42
N GLY A 123 14.41 3.95 -3.07
CA GLY A 123 13.28 3.48 -3.86
C GLY A 123 12.12 4.46 -3.86
N TYR A 124 10.95 3.92 -4.13
CA TYR A 124 9.74 4.74 -4.25
C TYR A 124 8.56 4.08 -3.54
N ILE A 125 7.73 4.92 -2.96
CA ILE A 125 6.37 4.59 -2.55
C ILE A 125 5.49 5.04 -3.70
N VAL A 126 4.60 4.17 -4.17
CA VAL A 126 3.59 4.48 -5.19
C VAL A 126 2.23 4.37 -4.53
N GLN A 127 1.47 5.46 -4.57
CA GLN A 127 0.14 5.58 -3.97
C GLN A 127 -0.90 5.78 -5.06
N SER A 128 -1.93 4.96 -5.11
CA SER A 128 -3.11 5.22 -5.93
C SER A 128 -3.90 6.40 -5.38
N ASN A 129 -4.08 7.41 -6.18
CA ASN A 129 -4.90 8.58 -5.93
C ASN A 129 -6.13 8.50 -6.83
N GLN A 130 -7.09 7.65 -6.45
CA GLN A 130 -8.24 7.27 -7.26
C GLN A 130 -9.07 8.49 -7.65
N GLY A 131 -9.37 9.38 -6.72
CA GLY A 131 -10.16 10.59 -7.00
C GLY A 131 -9.56 11.55 -8.04
N ALA A 132 -8.32 11.29 -8.49
CA ALA A 132 -7.68 12.03 -9.59
C ALA A 132 -7.23 11.12 -10.74
N ASN A 133 -7.50 9.82 -10.70
CA ASN A 133 -7.01 8.81 -11.65
C ASN A 133 -5.49 8.89 -11.87
N ARG A 134 -4.74 9.05 -10.78
CA ARG A 134 -3.28 9.26 -10.78
C ARG A 134 -2.59 8.39 -9.77
N TYR A 135 -1.27 8.26 -9.97
CA TYR A 135 -0.38 7.59 -9.05
C TYR A 135 0.63 8.60 -8.50
N ALA A 136 0.56 8.89 -7.20
CA ALA A 136 1.52 9.75 -6.53
C ALA A 136 2.77 8.96 -6.13
N VAL A 137 3.94 9.55 -6.32
CA VAL A 137 5.23 8.91 -6.09
C VAL A 137 6.01 9.69 -5.05
N TYR A 138 6.52 8.98 -4.04
CA TYR A 138 7.34 9.54 -2.97
C TYR A 138 8.66 8.78 -2.88
N ARG A 139 9.71 9.43 -2.39
CA ARG A 139 10.96 8.74 -2.03
C ARG A 139 10.69 7.75 -0.89
N ARG A 140 11.23 6.54 -1.01
CA ARG A 140 11.18 5.55 0.07
C ARG A 140 12.02 5.98 1.26
N GLU A 141 13.18 6.60 1.00
CA GLU A 141 14.16 7.06 1.98
C GLU A 141 13.85 8.45 2.57
N GLY A 142 14.56 8.79 3.65
CA GLY A 142 14.53 10.10 4.28
C GLY A 142 13.17 10.51 4.81
N ALA A 143 12.74 11.70 4.45
CA ALA A 143 11.44 12.25 4.84
C ALA A 143 10.27 11.77 3.96
N ASN A 144 10.51 10.87 3.02
CA ASN A 144 9.56 10.44 1.99
C ASN A 144 9.08 11.61 1.11
N ALA A 145 10.04 12.39 0.60
CA ALA A 145 9.73 13.57 -0.22
C ALA A 145 8.91 13.19 -1.46
N TYR A 146 7.91 14.01 -1.76
CA TYR A 146 7.14 13.89 -3.00
C TYR A 146 8.06 14.07 -4.22
N VAL A 147 7.87 13.21 -5.22
CA VAL A 147 8.66 13.21 -6.46
C VAL A 147 7.84 13.75 -7.63
N GLY A 148 6.59 13.35 -7.72
CA GLY A 148 5.68 13.68 -8.79
C GLY A 148 4.50 12.72 -8.83
N SER A 149 3.66 12.86 -9.83
CA SER A 149 2.59 11.92 -10.14
C SER A 149 2.58 11.58 -11.62
N PHE A 150 1.98 10.45 -11.97
CA PHE A 150 1.76 10.04 -13.35
C PHE A 150 0.35 9.47 -13.53
N GLU A 151 -0.08 9.39 -14.77
CA GLU A 151 -1.33 8.79 -15.21
C GLU A 151 -1.01 7.66 -16.21
N LEU A 152 -1.87 6.67 -16.30
CA LEU A 152 -1.87 5.71 -17.40
C LEU A 152 -3.02 6.12 -18.33
N VAL A 153 -2.66 6.60 -19.51
CA VAL A 153 -3.60 7.16 -20.48
C VAL A 153 -3.80 6.20 -21.64
N ASP A 154 -4.88 6.43 -22.40
CA ASP A 154 -5.16 5.66 -23.60
C ASP A 154 -4.00 5.70 -24.59
N ASP A 155 -3.69 4.55 -25.17
CA ASP A 155 -2.78 4.43 -26.30
C ASP A 155 -3.56 4.16 -27.59
N ALA A 156 -3.81 5.22 -28.34
CA ALA A 156 -4.55 5.13 -29.61
C ALA A 156 -3.83 4.27 -30.68
N GLN A 157 -2.53 3.98 -30.53
CA GLN A 157 -1.78 3.18 -31.50
C GLN A 157 -1.97 1.69 -31.26
N THR A 158 -2.03 1.28 -30.02
CA THR A 158 -2.21 -0.14 -29.63
C THR A 158 -3.67 -0.49 -29.32
N GLY A 159 -4.52 0.51 -29.10
CA GLY A 159 -5.91 0.34 -28.69
C GLY A 159 -6.06 -0.08 -27.23
N VAL A 160 -5.01 0.08 -26.41
CA VAL A 160 -5.04 -0.13 -24.98
C VAL A 160 -5.59 1.14 -24.32
N ASP A 161 -6.63 0.99 -23.52
CA ASP A 161 -7.15 2.10 -22.71
C ASP A 161 -6.26 2.40 -21.49
N GLY A 162 -6.42 3.57 -20.94
CA GLY A 162 -5.78 4.02 -19.71
C GLY A 162 -6.37 3.35 -18.49
N THR A 163 -6.13 3.92 -17.32
CA THR A 163 -6.74 3.43 -16.07
C THR A 163 -7.60 4.50 -15.42
N SER A 164 -8.75 4.07 -14.90
CA SER A 164 -9.68 4.89 -14.14
C SER A 164 -10.14 4.17 -12.89
N ASP A 165 -10.64 4.92 -11.92
CA ASP A 165 -11.16 4.38 -10.65
C ASP A 165 -10.20 3.33 -10.06
N THR A 166 -8.93 3.74 -9.92
CA THR A 166 -7.82 2.82 -9.63
C THR A 166 -7.74 2.49 -8.15
N ASP A 167 -8.08 1.27 -7.77
CA ASP A 167 -7.99 0.78 -6.39
C ASP A 167 -6.59 0.22 -6.10
N GLY A 168 -6.44 -1.10 -6.22
CA GLY A 168 -5.24 -1.81 -5.89
C GLY A 168 -4.09 -1.61 -6.88
N LEU A 169 -2.88 -1.61 -6.36
CA LEU A 169 -1.67 -1.67 -7.17
C LEU A 169 -0.61 -2.53 -6.51
N ALA A 170 0.27 -3.10 -7.34
CA ALA A 170 1.46 -3.81 -6.87
C ALA A 170 2.65 -3.42 -7.74
N VAL A 171 3.80 -3.21 -7.10
CA VAL A 171 5.04 -2.95 -7.81
C VAL A 171 6.17 -3.83 -7.28
N THR A 172 7.01 -4.30 -8.18
CA THR A 172 8.23 -5.02 -7.84
C THR A 172 9.42 -4.45 -8.58
N SER A 173 10.56 -4.36 -7.91
CA SER A 173 11.85 -4.01 -8.52
C SER A 173 12.64 -5.24 -8.97
N ARG A 174 12.12 -6.44 -8.74
CA ARG A 174 12.80 -7.68 -9.14
C ARG A 174 12.69 -7.89 -10.64
N PRO A 175 13.78 -8.24 -11.32
CA PRO A 175 13.72 -8.61 -12.73
C PRO A 175 12.76 -9.79 -12.96
N LEU A 176 11.84 -9.62 -13.89
CA LEU A 176 10.88 -10.65 -14.32
C LEU A 176 11.20 -11.12 -15.75
N GLY A 177 12.47 -11.38 -16.00
CA GLY A 177 12.98 -11.80 -17.31
C GLY A 177 13.34 -10.61 -18.21
N ALA A 178 13.69 -10.90 -19.46
CA ALA A 178 14.22 -9.91 -20.40
C ALA A 178 13.22 -8.81 -20.79
N ARG A 179 11.92 -9.06 -20.64
CA ARG A 179 10.90 -8.05 -20.95
C ARG A 179 10.70 -7.02 -19.85
N HIS A 180 11.01 -7.39 -18.60
CA HIS A 180 10.83 -6.54 -17.42
C HIS A 180 12.09 -6.60 -16.55
N PRO A 181 13.23 -6.09 -17.05
CA PRO A 181 14.52 -6.22 -16.36
C PRO A 181 14.59 -5.39 -15.07
N ASP A 182 13.81 -4.31 -14.98
CA ASP A 182 13.80 -3.37 -13.85
C ASP A 182 12.56 -3.54 -12.94
N GLY A 183 11.79 -4.62 -13.16
CA GLY A 183 10.57 -4.88 -12.40
C GLY A 183 9.29 -4.61 -13.18
N LEU A 184 8.19 -4.52 -12.46
CA LEU A 184 6.84 -4.37 -13.04
C LEU A 184 5.96 -3.58 -12.08
N LEU A 185 5.14 -2.69 -12.62
CA LEU A 185 3.98 -2.10 -11.96
C LEU A 185 2.72 -2.74 -12.56
N VAL A 186 1.83 -3.21 -11.68
CA VAL A 186 0.49 -3.69 -12.04
C VAL A 186 -0.51 -2.86 -11.29
N VAL A 187 -1.53 -2.40 -11.96
CA VAL A 187 -2.59 -1.56 -11.41
C VAL A 187 -3.94 -2.13 -11.78
N GLN A 188 -4.91 -1.93 -10.92
CA GLN A 188 -6.31 -2.23 -11.23
C GLN A 188 -6.86 -1.07 -12.09
N ASP A 189 -7.70 -1.40 -13.04
CA ASP A 189 -8.48 -0.47 -13.82
C ASP A 189 -9.97 -0.73 -13.58
N GLY A 190 -10.68 0.31 -13.09
CA GLY A 190 -12.08 0.20 -12.70
C GLY A 190 -13.05 0.15 -13.89
N THR A 191 -12.70 0.79 -15.00
CA THR A 191 -13.58 0.86 -16.17
C THR A 191 -12.81 0.64 -17.46
N ASN A 192 -12.92 -0.56 -18.03
CA ASN A 192 -12.32 -0.88 -19.32
C ASN A 192 -13.17 -0.34 -20.49
N LEU A 193 -12.56 0.36 -21.42
CA LEU A 193 -13.19 0.85 -22.64
C LEU A 193 -12.44 0.35 -23.88
N PRO A 194 -13.15 -0.12 -24.94
CA PRO A 194 -14.61 -0.32 -25.00
C PRO A 194 -15.07 -1.48 -24.13
N ALA A 195 -16.28 -1.37 -23.60
CA ALA A 195 -16.89 -2.36 -22.72
C ALA A 195 -16.82 -3.77 -23.34
N GLY A 196 -16.20 -4.71 -22.63
CA GLY A 196 -16.09 -6.10 -23.03
C GLY A 196 -14.75 -6.51 -23.64
N GLN A 197 -13.70 -5.70 -23.50
CA GLN A 197 -12.33 -6.13 -23.77
C GLN A 197 -11.65 -6.66 -22.52
#